data_7fb16ffcd0c1108825976f41815712c3
#
_entry.id   7fb16ffcd0c1108825976f41815712c3
#
_cell.length_a   1.000
_cell.length_b   1.000
_cell.length_c   1.000
_cell.angle_alpha   90.00
_cell.angle_beta   90.00
_cell.angle_gamma   90.00
#
_symmetry.space_group_name_H-M   'P 1'
#
loop_
_entity.id
_entity.type
_entity.pdbx_description
1 polymer ?
#
loop_
_entity_poly.entity_id
_entity_poly.type
_entity_poly.pdbx_seq_one_letter_code
_entity_poly.pdbx_strand_id
1 'polypeptide(L)'
;QYKKNKKNKNEVPIVEFRKECRSFAEKWIKVHKVQFKRLGVVGDWENYYSTMSFDAEAQIVRELGKFLKEGSLYRGFKPVLWSTVEKTALADAEVEYQDHKSDTIYTSFPVKSSNVKELEGGEIIIWTTTPWTIPANKALAYNEALDYILIQLNDDGEFKNRKIVIAEALLDSVIKDCSIEDFKQIKKFRGKELKDTICYHPFFNLGYEFDIPMLEARFVTT
;
A
#
# COMPACT_ATOMS: atom_id res chain seq x y z
N GLN A 1 19.20 -15.37 -21.18
CA GLN A 1 20.03 -14.94 -22.33
C GLN A 1 20.79 -13.67 -21.98
N TYR A 2 20.15 -12.55 -21.58
CA TYR A 2 20.81 -11.30 -21.18
C TYR A 2 21.85 -11.52 -20.08
N LYS A 3 21.48 -12.25 -19.00
CA LYS A 3 22.38 -12.57 -17.89
C LYS A 3 23.62 -13.35 -18.34
N LYS A 4 23.46 -14.30 -19.31
CA LYS A 4 24.59 -15.01 -19.91
C LYS A 4 25.51 -14.10 -20.71
N ASN A 5 24.94 -13.08 -21.34
CA ASN A 5 25.67 -12.10 -22.15
C ASN A 5 26.15 -10.89 -21.32
N LYS A 6 26.08 -10.95 -19.99
CA LYS A 6 26.43 -9.87 -19.06
C LYS A 6 25.72 -8.53 -19.37
N LYS A 7 24.51 -8.59 -19.95
CA LYS A 7 23.67 -7.42 -20.23
C LYS A 7 22.56 -7.30 -19.19
N ASN A 8 22.28 -6.08 -18.78
CA ASN A 8 21.16 -5.79 -17.91
C ASN A 8 19.87 -5.65 -18.75
N LYS A 9 18.88 -6.53 -18.54
CA LYS A 9 17.61 -6.50 -19.28
C LYS A 9 16.87 -5.16 -19.14
N ASN A 10 17.06 -4.46 -18.02
CA ASN A 10 16.37 -3.21 -17.71
C ASN A 10 16.96 -1.98 -18.43
N GLU A 11 18.13 -2.12 -19.03
CA GLU A 11 18.83 -1.07 -19.78
C GLU A 11 18.65 -1.23 -21.31
N VAL A 12 18.03 -2.31 -21.74
CA VAL A 12 17.76 -2.57 -23.15
C VAL A 12 16.49 -1.83 -23.59
N PRO A 13 16.46 -1.13 -24.75
CA PRO A 13 15.25 -0.52 -25.27
C PRO A 13 14.12 -1.55 -25.38
N ILE A 14 12.92 -1.17 -24.91
CA ILE A 14 11.77 -2.09 -24.81
C ILE A 14 11.42 -2.78 -26.12
N VAL A 15 11.56 -2.09 -27.25
CA VAL A 15 11.27 -2.64 -28.57
C VAL A 15 12.28 -3.74 -28.94
N GLU A 16 13.56 -3.59 -28.64
CA GLU A 16 14.59 -4.59 -28.87
C GLU A 16 14.37 -5.81 -27.99
N PHE A 17 14.07 -5.57 -26.71
CA PHE A 17 13.76 -6.63 -25.76
C PHE A 17 12.57 -7.49 -26.23
N ARG A 18 11.48 -6.84 -26.65
CA ARG A 18 10.28 -7.53 -27.17
C ARG A 18 10.56 -8.31 -28.47
N LYS A 19 11.35 -7.76 -29.40
CA LYS A 19 11.78 -8.46 -30.61
C LYS A 19 12.57 -9.72 -30.29
N GLU A 20 13.47 -9.65 -29.32
CA GLU A 20 14.26 -10.82 -28.89
C GLU A 20 13.38 -11.88 -28.24
N CYS A 21 12.41 -11.49 -27.39
CA CYS A 21 11.43 -12.43 -26.82
C CYS A 21 10.63 -13.14 -27.92
N ARG A 22 10.17 -12.42 -28.94
CA ARG A 22 9.44 -12.98 -30.08
C ARG A 22 10.30 -13.97 -30.84
N SER A 23 11.52 -13.60 -31.21
CA SER A 23 12.46 -14.50 -31.93
C SER A 23 12.79 -15.76 -31.12
N PHE A 24 12.92 -15.64 -29.80
CA PHE A 24 13.12 -16.78 -28.93
C PHE A 24 11.91 -17.72 -28.94
N ALA A 25 10.70 -17.18 -28.82
CA ALA A 25 9.46 -17.96 -28.88
C ALA A 25 9.31 -18.66 -30.24
N GLU A 26 9.55 -17.98 -31.36
CA GLU A 26 9.50 -18.53 -32.72
C GLU A 26 10.48 -19.73 -32.91
N LYS A 27 11.68 -19.58 -32.36
CA LYS A 27 12.66 -20.69 -32.36
C LYS A 27 12.10 -21.92 -31.64
N TRP A 28 11.52 -21.74 -30.46
CA TRP A 28 10.99 -22.87 -29.69
C TRP A 28 9.72 -23.46 -30.30
N ILE A 29 8.87 -22.68 -30.95
CA ILE A 29 7.72 -23.19 -31.70
C ILE A 29 8.21 -24.17 -32.78
N LYS A 30 9.27 -23.84 -33.53
CA LYS A 30 9.85 -24.73 -34.55
C LYS A 30 10.35 -26.04 -33.92
N VAL A 31 11.05 -25.98 -32.80
CA VAL A 31 11.55 -27.17 -32.09
C VAL A 31 10.38 -28.02 -31.59
N HIS A 32 9.39 -27.41 -30.95
CA HIS A 32 8.23 -28.14 -30.43
C HIS A 32 7.40 -28.79 -31.53
N LYS A 33 7.20 -28.14 -32.68
CA LYS A 33 6.53 -28.77 -33.84
C LYS A 33 7.19 -30.11 -34.23
N VAL A 34 8.50 -30.13 -34.32
CA VAL A 34 9.25 -31.36 -34.68
C VAL A 34 9.08 -32.41 -33.59
N GLN A 35 9.22 -32.03 -32.34
CA GLN A 35 9.11 -32.94 -31.20
C GLN A 35 7.71 -33.53 -31.06
N PHE A 36 6.66 -32.72 -31.15
CA PHE A 36 5.29 -33.21 -31.07
C PHE A 36 4.89 -34.09 -32.24
N LYS A 37 5.29 -33.77 -33.49
CA LYS A 37 5.10 -34.65 -34.63
C LYS A 37 5.76 -36.01 -34.40
N ARG A 38 6.98 -36.03 -33.83
CA ARG A 38 7.66 -37.28 -33.49
C ARG A 38 6.90 -38.10 -32.43
N LEU A 39 6.23 -37.42 -31.48
CA LEU A 39 5.43 -38.07 -30.45
C LEU A 39 4.05 -38.52 -30.95
N GLY A 40 3.74 -38.33 -32.23
CA GLY A 40 2.47 -38.76 -32.85
C GLY A 40 1.30 -37.80 -32.58
N VAL A 41 1.55 -36.60 -32.10
CA VAL A 41 0.48 -35.60 -31.94
C VAL A 41 -0.01 -35.14 -33.31
N VAL A 42 -1.30 -35.26 -33.55
CA VAL A 42 -1.99 -34.83 -34.76
C VAL A 42 -2.56 -33.46 -34.61
N GLY A 43 -2.45 -32.59 -35.61
CA GLY A 43 -2.98 -31.24 -35.63
C GLY A 43 -2.62 -30.47 -36.90
N ASP A 44 -3.19 -29.31 -37.07
CA ASP A 44 -2.81 -28.39 -38.16
C ASP A 44 -1.54 -27.63 -37.76
N TRP A 45 -0.41 -28.19 -38.16
CA TRP A 45 0.91 -27.66 -37.84
C TRP A 45 1.29 -26.41 -38.63
N GLU A 46 0.62 -26.11 -39.69
CA GLU A 46 0.89 -24.92 -40.52
C GLU A 46 0.06 -23.73 -40.10
N ASN A 47 -1.21 -23.95 -39.67
CA ASN A 47 -2.11 -22.92 -39.21
C ASN A 47 -2.35 -22.99 -37.69
N TYR A 48 -1.28 -23.12 -36.93
CA TYR A 48 -1.35 -23.20 -35.48
C TYR A 48 -1.73 -21.84 -34.86
N TYR A 49 -2.47 -21.87 -33.76
CA TYR A 49 -2.77 -20.70 -32.97
C TYR A 49 -1.54 -20.23 -32.17
N SER A 50 -1.27 -18.93 -32.23
CA SER A 50 -0.22 -18.31 -31.42
C SER A 50 -0.70 -16.94 -30.92
N THR A 51 -0.64 -16.74 -29.60
CA THR A 51 -1.01 -15.45 -28.98
C THR A 51 -0.12 -14.29 -29.39
N MET A 52 1.07 -14.56 -29.92
CA MET A 52 1.99 -13.55 -30.43
C MET A 52 1.81 -13.23 -31.93
N SER A 53 0.86 -13.88 -32.64
CA SER A 53 0.54 -13.51 -34.00
C SER A 53 -0.16 -12.13 -34.02
N PHE A 54 0.07 -11.34 -35.06
CA PHE A 54 -0.51 -10.00 -35.15
C PHE A 54 -2.04 -10.03 -35.18
N ASP A 55 -2.64 -11.05 -35.77
CA ASP A 55 -4.09 -11.20 -35.80
C ASP A 55 -4.66 -11.50 -34.42
N ALA A 56 -4.00 -12.35 -33.64
CA ALA A 56 -4.40 -12.63 -32.27
C ALA A 56 -4.22 -11.39 -31.36
N GLU A 57 -3.08 -10.71 -31.47
CA GLU A 57 -2.86 -9.45 -30.74
C GLU A 57 -3.92 -8.39 -31.10
N ALA A 58 -4.24 -8.24 -32.40
CA ALA A 58 -5.26 -7.31 -32.85
C ALA A 58 -6.65 -7.67 -32.32
N GLN A 59 -7.00 -8.96 -32.26
CA GLN A 59 -8.28 -9.40 -31.74
C GLN A 59 -8.39 -9.13 -30.22
N ILE A 60 -7.33 -9.38 -29.47
CA ILE A 60 -7.27 -9.06 -28.03
C ILE A 60 -7.54 -7.57 -27.81
N VAL A 61 -6.90 -6.69 -28.60
CA VAL A 61 -7.11 -5.24 -28.48
C VAL A 61 -8.54 -4.85 -28.87
N ARG A 62 -9.14 -5.47 -29.89
CA ARG A 62 -10.54 -5.22 -30.28
C ARG A 62 -11.50 -5.58 -29.16
N GLU A 63 -11.31 -6.74 -28.52
CA GLU A 63 -12.16 -7.17 -27.41
C GLU A 63 -12.01 -6.24 -26.20
N LEU A 64 -10.78 -5.88 -25.81
CA LEU A 64 -10.54 -4.90 -24.75
C LEU A 64 -11.20 -3.55 -25.05
N GLY A 65 -11.19 -3.12 -26.31
CA GLY A 65 -11.84 -1.90 -26.76
C GLY A 65 -13.36 -1.88 -26.57
N LYS A 66 -14.03 -3.05 -26.56
CA LYS A 66 -15.46 -3.14 -26.26
C LYS A 66 -15.75 -2.76 -24.81
N PHE A 67 -14.96 -3.27 -23.86
CA PHE A 67 -15.09 -2.92 -22.43
C PHE A 67 -14.86 -1.41 -22.20
N LEU A 68 -13.92 -0.81 -22.93
CA LEU A 68 -13.68 0.63 -22.85
C LEU A 68 -14.90 1.42 -23.34
N LYS A 69 -15.52 1.01 -24.46
CA LYS A 69 -16.71 1.67 -25.00
C LYS A 69 -17.93 1.58 -24.09
N GLU A 70 -18.07 0.47 -23.37
CA GLU A 70 -19.15 0.24 -22.41
C GLU A 70 -18.89 0.89 -21.05
N GLY A 71 -17.72 1.50 -20.84
CA GLY A 71 -17.35 2.14 -19.57
C GLY A 71 -16.91 1.19 -18.45
N SER A 72 -16.85 -0.12 -18.72
CA SER A 72 -16.39 -1.12 -17.73
C SER A 72 -14.88 -1.05 -17.52
N LEU A 73 -14.12 -0.56 -18.50
CA LEU A 73 -12.69 -0.33 -18.40
C LEU A 73 -12.42 1.17 -18.27
N TYR A 74 -11.82 1.56 -17.16
CA TYR A 74 -11.44 2.95 -16.89
C TYR A 74 -10.06 3.02 -16.25
N ARG A 75 -9.43 4.20 -16.33
CA ARG A 75 -8.15 4.45 -15.67
C ARG A 75 -8.38 4.85 -14.23
N GLY A 76 -7.76 4.15 -13.31
CA GLY A 76 -7.85 4.41 -11.87
C GLY A 76 -6.53 4.13 -11.16
N PHE A 77 -6.51 4.40 -9.85
CA PHE A 77 -5.40 4.08 -8.98
C PHE A 77 -5.86 3.02 -7.97
N LYS A 78 -5.10 1.95 -7.87
CA LYS A 78 -5.31 0.89 -6.88
C LYS A 78 -3.95 0.46 -6.34
N PRO A 79 -3.76 0.34 -5.02
CA PRO A 79 -2.57 -0.27 -4.45
C PRO A 79 -2.43 -1.72 -4.95
N VAL A 80 -1.23 -2.07 -5.41
CA VAL A 80 -0.92 -3.42 -5.87
C VAL A 80 0.37 -3.89 -5.21
N LEU A 81 0.50 -5.21 -5.03
CA LEU A 81 1.72 -5.81 -4.57
C LEU A 81 2.79 -5.67 -5.65
N TRP A 82 3.99 -5.31 -5.26
CA TRP A 82 5.09 -4.99 -6.15
C TRP A 82 6.36 -5.74 -5.77
N SER A 83 6.98 -6.43 -6.72
CA SER A 83 8.31 -7.00 -6.54
C SER A 83 9.38 -5.97 -6.84
N THR A 84 10.15 -5.59 -5.82
CA THR A 84 11.30 -4.68 -5.99
C THR A 84 12.46 -5.32 -6.75
N VAL A 85 12.55 -6.65 -6.72
CA VAL A 85 13.58 -7.43 -7.41
C VAL A 85 13.24 -7.56 -8.89
N GLU A 86 12.01 -8.00 -9.20
CA GLU A 86 11.56 -8.20 -10.58
C GLU A 86 11.08 -6.89 -11.23
N LYS A 87 10.84 -5.85 -10.44
CA LYS A 87 10.36 -4.52 -10.88
C LYS A 87 9.04 -4.63 -11.65
N THR A 88 8.09 -5.34 -11.07
CA THR A 88 6.77 -5.56 -11.65
C THR A 88 5.70 -5.70 -10.57
N ALA A 89 4.44 -5.43 -10.94
CA ALA A 89 3.29 -5.81 -10.14
C ALA A 89 3.15 -7.33 -10.08
N LEU A 90 2.62 -7.83 -8.96
CA LEU A 90 2.39 -9.25 -8.73
C LEU A 90 0.89 -9.55 -8.82
N ALA A 91 0.54 -10.70 -9.41
CA ALA A 91 -0.78 -11.27 -9.26
C ALA A 91 -0.92 -11.93 -7.87
N ASP A 92 -2.13 -12.04 -7.35
CA ASP A 92 -2.38 -12.64 -6.03
C ASP A 92 -1.79 -14.06 -5.89
N ALA A 93 -1.83 -14.84 -6.98
CA ALA A 93 -1.27 -16.19 -7.02
C ALA A 93 0.28 -16.26 -6.99
N GLU A 94 0.94 -15.15 -7.21
CA GLU A 94 2.41 -15.05 -7.18
C GLU A 94 2.94 -14.62 -5.81
N VAL A 95 2.03 -14.31 -4.86
CA VAL A 95 2.36 -13.83 -3.53
C VAL A 95 2.51 -14.99 -2.57
N GLU A 96 3.67 -15.10 -1.96
CA GLU A 96 3.94 -16.04 -0.89
C GLU A 96 4.02 -15.30 0.44
N TYR A 97 3.25 -15.76 1.42
CA TYR A 97 3.26 -15.21 2.78
C TYR A 97 4.24 -15.98 3.66
N GLN A 98 5.08 -15.26 4.36
CA GLN A 98 6.04 -15.80 5.30
C GLN A 98 6.00 -15.03 6.60
N ASP A 99 6.34 -15.69 7.70
CA ASP A 99 6.51 -15.02 8.98
C ASP A 99 7.64 -13.99 8.88
N HIS A 100 7.32 -12.75 9.24
CA HIS A 100 8.26 -11.64 9.19
C HIS A 100 8.26 -10.89 10.54
N LYS A 101 9.44 -10.63 11.05
CA LYS A 101 9.62 -9.79 12.24
C LYS A 101 9.93 -8.36 11.80
N SER A 102 9.08 -7.43 12.20
CA SER A 102 9.20 -6.00 11.87
C SER A 102 9.13 -5.15 13.15
N ASP A 103 9.83 -4.03 13.14
CA ASP A 103 9.69 -3.03 14.18
C ASP A 103 8.36 -2.29 14.01
N THR A 104 7.67 -2.08 15.12
CA THR A 104 6.43 -1.32 15.20
C THR A 104 6.62 -0.13 16.14
N ILE A 105 5.99 0.99 15.80
CA ILE A 105 6.07 2.19 16.62
C ILE A 105 4.70 2.81 16.85
N TYR A 106 4.56 3.46 17.98
CA TYR A 106 3.54 4.47 18.22
C TYR A 106 4.12 5.85 17.90
N THR A 107 3.37 6.67 17.20
CA THR A 107 3.79 8.03 16.81
C THR A 107 2.69 9.02 17.16
N SER A 108 3.07 10.16 17.69
CA SER A 108 2.14 11.23 18.04
C SER A 108 2.12 12.31 16.97
N PHE A 109 0.91 12.84 16.72
CA PHE A 109 0.65 13.98 15.86
C PHE A 109 0.06 15.09 16.71
N PRO A 110 0.82 16.16 17.00
CA PRO A 110 0.31 17.25 17.83
C PRO A 110 -0.90 17.94 17.19
N VAL A 111 -1.94 18.18 17.97
CA VAL A 111 -3.14 18.87 17.51
C VAL A 111 -2.83 20.34 17.30
N LYS A 112 -3.06 20.83 16.07
CA LYS A 112 -2.95 22.24 15.70
C LYS A 112 -4.24 22.98 15.97
N SER A 113 -5.38 22.40 15.59
CA SER A 113 -6.72 22.95 15.82
C SER A 113 -7.77 21.85 15.88
N SER A 114 -8.80 22.04 16.69
CA SER A 114 -9.93 21.12 16.82
C SER A 114 -11.18 21.85 17.29
N ASN A 115 -12.36 21.32 16.93
CA ASN A 115 -13.63 21.76 17.47
C ASN A 115 -13.83 21.31 18.95
N VAL A 116 -13.04 20.35 19.41
CA VAL A 116 -13.03 19.85 20.78
C VAL A 116 -11.95 20.61 21.55
N LYS A 117 -12.34 21.57 22.37
CA LYS A 117 -11.42 22.47 23.12
C LYS A 117 -10.38 21.71 23.96
N GLU A 118 -10.80 20.61 24.57
CA GLU A 118 -9.92 19.82 25.45
C GLU A 118 -8.75 19.19 24.71
N LEU A 119 -8.83 19.06 23.37
CA LEU A 119 -7.75 18.56 22.52
C LEU A 119 -6.65 19.60 22.29
N GLU A 120 -6.82 20.85 22.68
CA GLU A 120 -5.76 21.86 22.61
C GLU A 120 -4.55 21.41 23.42
N GLY A 121 -3.36 21.42 22.76
CA GLY A 121 -2.12 20.91 23.34
C GLY A 121 -2.09 19.39 23.53
N GLY A 122 -3.02 18.67 22.92
CA GLY A 122 -3.04 17.21 22.87
C GLY A 122 -2.41 16.67 21.59
N GLU A 123 -2.29 15.36 21.52
CA GLU A 123 -1.65 14.64 20.43
C GLU A 123 -2.50 13.43 20.04
N ILE A 124 -2.66 13.19 18.74
CA ILE A 124 -3.30 11.98 18.22
C ILE A 124 -2.26 10.89 18.10
N ILE A 125 -2.49 9.73 18.70
CA ILE A 125 -1.59 8.60 18.64
C ILE A 125 -2.01 7.69 17.50
N ILE A 126 -1.04 7.30 16.67
CA ILE A 126 -1.18 6.24 15.67
C ILE A 126 -0.17 5.13 15.93
N TRP A 127 -0.48 3.95 15.43
CA TRP A 127 0.43 2.81 15.41
C TRP A 127 0.77 2.43 13.96
N THR A 128 2.00 2.05 13.71
CA THR A 128 2.42 1.62 12.38
C THR A 128 3.49 0.52 12.44
N THR A 129 3.41 -0.41 11.49
CA THR A 129 4.46 -1.41 11.20
C THR A 129 5.47 -0.91 10.16
N THR A 130 5.26 0.28 9.60
CA THR A 130 6.03 0.84 8.48
C THR A 130 6.52 2.25 8.78
N PRO A 131 7.40 2.44 9.80
CA PRO A 131 7.81 3.77 10.28
C PRO A 131 8.44 4.66 9.19
N TRP A 132 9.07 4.08 8.17
CA TRP A 132 9.62 4.81 7.03
C TRP A 132 8.58 5.51 6.15
N THR A 133 7.27 5.25 6.35
CA THR A 133 6.19 5.95 5.63
C THR A 133 5.79 7.26 6.29
N ILE A 134 6.16 7.50 7.55
CA ILE A 134 5.80 8.71 8.29
C ILE A 134 6.17 10.01 7.54
N PRO A 135 7.35 10.15 6.92
CA PRO A 135 7.68 11.37 6.17
C PRO A 135 6.70 11.72 5.04
N ALA A 136 6.03 10.72 4.47
CA ALA A 136 5.05 10.91 3.40
C ALA A 136 3.61 11.02 3.89
N ASN A 137 3.37 11.01 5.21
CA ASN A 137 2.03 11.06 5.79
C ASN A 137 1.36 12.41 5.49
N LYS A 138 0.13 12.39 4.95
CA LYS A 138 -0.62 13.59 4.54
C LYS A 138 -1.97 13.74 5.23
N ALA A 139 -2.43 12.73 5.93
CA ALA A 139 -3.69 12.74 6.67
C ALA A 139 -3.69 11.67 7.76
N LEU A 140 -4.56 11.84 8.76
CA LEU A 140 -4.90 10.82 9.74
C LEU A 140 -6.33 10.34 9.49
N ALA A 141 -6.53 9.03 9.54
CA ALA A 141 -7.85 8.45 9.39
C ALA A 141 -8.49 8.21 10.76
N TYR A 142 -9.79 8.51 10.89
CA TYR A 142 -10.58 8.17 12.08
C TYR A 142 -11.93 7.58 11.67
N ASN A 143 -12.57 6.86 12.59
CA ASN A 143 -13.90 6.29 12.36
C ASN A 143 -14.91 7.02 13.26
N GLU A 144 -15.93 7.62 12.66
CA GLU A 144 -16.97 8.37 13.37
C GLU A 144 -17.76 7.54 14.39
N ALA A 145 -17.89 6.24 14.13
CA ALA A 145 -18.68 5.34 14.97
C ALA A 145 -17.91 4.80 16.20
N LEU A 146 -16.61 5.00 16.28
CA LEU A 146 -15.80 4.55 17.41
C LEU A 146 -15.78 5.59 18.53
N ASP A 147 -15.55 5.10 19.75
CA ASP A 147 -15.28 5.93 20.93
C ASP A 147 -13.79 6.19 21.06
N TYR A 148 -13.46 7.45 21.37
CA TYR A 148 -12.10 7.91 21.63
C TYR A 148 -12.00 8.46 23.03
N ILE A 149 -10.79 8.40 23.58
CA ILE A 149 -10.50 8.87 24.92
C ILE A 149 -9.29 9.79 24.88
N LEU A 150 -9.40 10.91 25.57
CA LEU A 150 -8.30 11.81 25.87
C LEU A 150 -7.81 11.51 27.26
N ILE A 151 -6.55 11.16 27.41
CA ILE A 151 -5.88 10.95 28.68
C ILE A 151 -4.72 11.91 28.85
N GLN A 152 -4.37 12.22 30.08
CA GLN A 152 -3.16 12.97 30.44
C GLN A 152 -2.23 12.02 31.17
N LEU A 153 -0.98 11.97 30.75
CA LEU A 153 0.05 11.13 31.34
C LEU A 153 0.59 11.85 32.60
N ASN A 154 0.65 11.11 33.72
CA ASN A 154 1.13 11.62 34.99
C ASN A 154 2.52 11.05 35.37
N ASP A 155 3.02 10.07 34.59
CA ASP A 155 4.32 9.45 34.85
C ASP A 155 5.45 10.47 34.95
N ASP A 156 6.40 10.21 35.85
CA ASP A 156 7.60 11.02 35.94
C ASP A 156 8.55 10.66 34.78
N GLY A 157 8.79 11.64 33.89
CA GLY A 157 9.65 11.43 32.72
C GLY A 157 9.40 12.40 31.57
N GLU A 158 9.92 12.07 30.40
CA GLU A 158 9.84 12.89 29.20
C GLU A 158 8.39 13.13 28.73
N PHE A 159 7.48 12.22 29.04
CA PHE A 159 6.08 12.28 28.61
C PHE A 159 5.13 12.88 29.66
N LYS A 160 5.64 13.36 30.78
CA LYS A 160 4.86 13.95 31.84
C LYS A 160 3.97 15.09 31.36
N ASN A 161 2.71 15.08 31.78
CA ASN A 161 1.66 16.04 31.42
C ASN A 161 1.26 16.05 29.94
N ARG A 162 1.77 15.17 29.09
CA ARG A 162 1.29 15.07 27.71
C ARG A 162 -0.15 14.55 27.70
N LYS A 163 -0.94 15.12 26.81
CA LYS A 163 -2.33 14.69 26.56
C LYS A 163 -2.34 13.88 25.26
N ILE A 164 -2.85 12.66 25.32
CA ILE A 164 -2.91 11.79 24.14
C ILE A 164 -4.33 11.31 23.87
N VAL A 165 -4.68 11.22 22.61
CA VAL A 165 -5.95 10.69 22.10
C VAL A 165 -5.75 9.32 21.52
N ILE A 166 -6.57 8.36 21.95
CA ILE A 166 -6.52 6.96 21.56
C ILE A 166 -7.95 6.47 21.33
N ALA A 167 -8.17 5.49 20.45
CA ALA A 167 -9.43 4.76 20.43
C ALA A 167 -9.59 4.02 21.77
N GLU A 168 -10.76 4.17 22.42
CA GLU A 168 -10.98 3.63 23.76
C GLU A 168 -10.68 2.12 23.87
N ALA A 169 -11.09 1.35 22.87
CA ALA A 169 -10.86 -0.09 22.84
C ALA A 169 -9.38 -0.49 22.77
N LEU A 170 -8.48 0.42 22.38
CA LEU A 170 -7.04 0.20 22.32
C LEU A 170 -6.28 0.74 23.55
N LEU A 171 -6.97 1.35 24.52
CA LEU A 171 -6.34 1.99 25.65
C LEU A 171 -5.40 1.05 26.42
N ASP A 172 -5.88 -0.14 26.78
CA ASP A 172 -5.11 -1.11 27.59
C ASP A 172 -3.85 -1.58 26.82
N SER A 173 -3.97 -1.79 25.52
CA SER A 173 -2.84 -2.19 24.67
C SER A 173 -1.79 -1.09 24.61
N VAL A 174 -2.20 0.15 24.36
CA VAL A 174 -1.27 1.30 24.26
C VAL A 174 -0.57 1.54 25.59
N ILE A 175 -1.30 1.50 26.72
CA ILE A 175 -0.72 1.64 28.06
C ILE A 175 0.34 0.60 28.31
N LYS A 176 0.03 -0.66 28.02
CA LYS A 176 0.98 -1.77 28.20
C LYS A 176 2.21 -1.64 27.31
N ASP A 177 2.00 -1.40 26.00
CA ASP A 177 3.08 -1.37 25.03
C ASP A 177 3.99 -0.16 25.19
N CYS A 178 3.44 0.98 25.62
CA CYS A 178 4.18 2.21 25.90
C CYS A 178 4.68 2.29 27.36
N SER A 179 4.43 1.28 28.21
CA SER A 179 4.82 1.24 29.62
C SER A 179 4.36 2.46 30.40
N ILE A 180 3.11 2.90 30.17
CA ILE A 180 2.49 4.01 30.89
C ILE A 180 2.01 3.50 32.24
N GLU A 181 2.53 4.05 33.34
CA GLU A 181 2.23 3.60 34.71
C GLU A 181 1.06 4.35 35.32
N ASP A 182 0.94 5.66 35.04
CA ASP A 182 -0.13 6.51 35.61
C ASP A 182 -0.67 7.49 34.58
N PHE A 183 -1.97 7.60 34.54
CA PHE A 183 -2.67 8.56 33.68
C PHE A 183 -4.02 9.00 34.26
N LYS A 184 -4.49 10.16 33.84
CA LYS A 184 -5.81 10.65 34.16
C LYS A 184 -6.68 10.74 32.92
N GLN A 185 -7.84 10.14 32.91
CA GLN A 185 -8.83 10.33 31.89
C GLN A 185 -9.38 11.78 31.96
N ILE A 186 -9.31 12.48 30.85
CA ILE A 186 -9.82 13.87 30.73
C ILE A 186 -11.22 13.87 30.11
N LYS A 187 -11.38 13.18 28.97
CA LYS A 187 -12.64 13.20 28.22
C LYS A 187 -12.79 11.90 27.40
N LYS A 188 -14.03 11.42 27.31
CA LYS A 188 -14.46 10.42 26.33
C LYS A 188 -15.38 11.10 25.32
N PHE A 189 -15.25 10.78 24.05
CA PHE A 189 -16.02 11.38 22.97
C PHE A 189 -16.15 10.46 21.76
N ARG A 190 -17.12 10.72 20.91
CA ARG A 190 -17.32 9.99 19.67
C ARG A 190 -16.37 10.46 18.57
N GLY A 191 -15.97 9.56 17.69
CA GLY A 191 -15.10 9.86 16.55
C GLY A 191 -15.60 11.01 15.68
N LYS A 192 -16.92 11.17 15.51
CA LYS A 192 -17.52 12.31 14.79
C LYS A 192 -17.07 13.67 15.30
N GLU A 193 -16.67 13.78 16.57
CA GLU A 193 -16.19 15.04 17.16
C GLU A 193 -14.77 15.40 16.68
N LEU A 194 -14.02 14.44 16.10
CA LEU A 194 -12.71 14.67 15.49
C LEU A 194 -12.78 15.35 14.11
N LYS A 195 -13.98 15.52 13.58
CA LYS A 195 -14.20 16.23 12.33
C LYS A 195 -13.56 17.62 12.36
N ASP A 196 -12.94 17.98 11.24
CA ASP A 196 -12.22 19.26 11.06
C ASP A 196 -11.00 19.46 12.00
N THR A 197 -10.57 18.43 12.70
CA THR A 197 -9.32 18.47 13.46
C THR A 197 -8.14 18.44 12.51
N ILE A 198 -7.17 19.31 12.78
CA ILE A 198 -5.91 19.43 12.03
C ILE A 198 -4.76 19.19 13.00
N CYS A 199 -3.80 18.40 12.58
CA CYS A 199 -2.59 18.13 13.35
C CYS A 199 -1.35 18.70 12.64
N TYR A 200 -0.27 18.84 13.37
CA TYR A 200 1.05 19.04 12.83
C TYR A 200 1.66 17.68 12.43
N HIS A 201 2.50 17.68 11.42
CA HIS A 201 3.32 16.51 11.12
C HIS A 201 4.32 16.24 12.26
N PRO A 202 4.64 14.98 12.63
CA PRO A 202 5.62 14.68 13.71
C PRO A 202 6.98 15.32 13.49
N PHE A 203 7.37 15.51 12.23
CA PHE A 203 8.62 16.14 11.83
C PHE A 203 8.47 17.60 11.40
N PHE A 204 7.45 18.30 11.93
CA PHE A 204 7.15 19.69 11.56
C PHE A 204 8.41 20.56 11.63
N ASN A 205 9.15 20.52 12.73
CA ASN A 205 10.38 21.29 12.95
C ASN A 205 11.58 20.80 12.12
N LEU A 206 11.43 19.74 11.33
CA LEU A 206 12.46 19.17 10.46
C LEU A 206 12.17 19.41 8.97
N GLY A 207 11.35 20.43 8.65
CA GLY A 207 11.03 20.80 7.27
C GLY A 207 9.73 20.17 6.72
N TYR A 208 8.93 19.50 7.54
CA TYR A 208 7.63 18.94 7.16
C TYR A 208 6.49 19.91 7.60
N GLU A 209 6.61 21.17 7.19
CA GLU A 209 5.74 22.27 7.63
C GLU A 209 4.42 22.32 6.86
N PHE A 210 3.66 21.22 6.90
CA PHE A 210 2.34 21.15 6.30
C PHE A 210 1.32 20.56 7.28
N ASP A 211 0.08 20.90 7.06
CA ASP A 211 -1.03 20.48 7.89
C ASP A 211 -1.44 19.03 7.60
N ILE A 212 -1.79 18.30 8.64
CA ILE A 212 -2.27 16.92 8.59
C ILE A 212 -3.75 16.90 8.99
N PRO A 213 -4.71 16.91 8.04
CA PRO A 213 -6.11 16.83 8.36
C PRO A 213 -6.51 15.44 8.86
N MET A 214 -7.49 15.38 9.76
CA MET A 214 -8.17 14.15 10.11
C MET A 214 -9.33 13.90 9.15
N LEU A 215 -9.39 12.70 8.57
CA LEU A 215 -10.38 12.30 7.57
C LEU A 215 -11.20 11.11 8.07
N GLU A 216 -12.51 11.17 7.85
CA GLU A 216 -13.39 10.03 8.15
C GLU A 216 -13.04 8.83 7.27
N ALA A 217 -12.95 7.66 7.87
CA ALA A 217 -12.68 6.42 7.16
C ALA A 217 -13.26 5.21 7.90
N ARG A 218 -14.20 4.54 7.26
CA ARG A 218 -14.89 3.36 7.82
C ARG A 218 -13.99 2.14 7.98
N PHE A 219 -12.85 2.11 7.30
CA PHE A 219 -11.87 1.02 7.41
C PHE A 219 -11.03 1.08 8.69
N VAL A 220 -11.09 2.19 9.44
CA VAL A 220 -10.43 2.26 10.76
C VAL A 220 -11.21 1.40 11.74
N THR A 221 -10.53 0.40 12.27
CA THR A 221 -11.04 -0.56 13.27
C THR A 221 -10.18 -0.55 14.52
N THR A 222 -10.66 -1.20 15.55
CA THR A 222 -9.97 -1.41 16.84
C THR A 222 -9.68 -2.87 17.05
#